data_a0ba11b858f4f35165032057718862c6
#
_entry.id   a0ba11b858f4f35165032057718862c6
#
_cell.length_a   1.000
_cell.length_b   1.000
_cell.length_c   1.000
_cell.angle_alpha   90.00
_cell.angle_beta   90.00
_cell.angle_gamma   90.00
#
_symmetry.space_group_name_H-M   'P 1'
#
loop_
_entity.id
_entity.type
_entity.pdbx_description
1 polymer ?
#
loop_
_entity_poly.entity_id
_entity_poly.type
_entity_poly.pdbx_seq_one_letter_code
_entity_poly.pdbx_strand_id
1 'polypeptide(L)'
;MPSATIFDEALYKLELLSQYAIHSIEQPIKAGQWAYMADLCRESPLPIALDEELIGVNDPEMKHHMLNVIKPRYIILKPSLHGGMQGCREWIETAREMGIGSWITSALESNIGLNAIAQFASEVYGDDIRMPQGLGTGQLFTDNVDMGLEIRGDRLWRVNNE
;
A
#
# COMPACT_ATOMS: atom_id res chain seq x y z
N MET A 1 16.07 -4.20 34.15
CA MET A 1 15.84 -3.22 33.08
C MET A 1 14.38 -3.34 32.68
N PRO A 2 13.62 -2.26 32.46
CA PRO A 2 12.29 -2.40 31.89
C PRO A 2 12.43 -3.09 30.52
N SER A 3 11.52 -4.00 30.22
CA SER A 3 11.43 -4.65 28.91
C SER A 3 11.16 -3.56 27.86
N ALA A 4 11.90 -3.56 26.74
CA ALA A 4 11.64 -2.66 25.62
C ALA A 4 10.18 -2.81 25.17
N THR A 5 9.52 -1.70 24.91
CA THR A 5 8.17 -1.71 24.37
C THR A 5 8.20 -2.07 22.88
N ILE A 6 7.03 -2.46 22.33
CA ILE A 6 6.89 -2.68 20.87
C ILE A 6 7.31 -1.44 20.08
N PHE A 7 7.01 -0.26 20.61
CA PHE A 7 7.43 1.03 20.03
C PHE A 7 8.94 1.17 20.01
N ASP A 8 9.62 0.97 21.15
CA ASP A 8 11.09 1.12 21.25
C ASP A 8 11.81 0.16 20.30
N GLU A 9 11.36 -1.09 20.21
CA GLU A 9 11.94 -2.09 19.32
C GLU A 9 11.73 -1.73 17.85
N ALA A 10 10.53 -1.28 17.47
CA ALA A 10 10.25 -0.85 16.11
C ALA A 10 11.06 0.39 15.72
N LEU A 11 11.08 1.42 16.57
CA LEU A 11 11.83 2.65 16.33
C LEU A 11 13.33 2.35 16.14
N TYR A 12 13.92 1.54 17.01
CA TYR A 12 15.32 1.13 16.89
C TYR A 12 15.63 0.45 15.55
N LYS A 13 14.73 -0.45 15.08
CA LYS A 13 14.88 -1.10 13.77
C LYS A 13 14.79 -0.09 12.62
N LEU A 14 13.85 0.87 12.71
CA LEU A 14 13.68 1.93 11.71
C LEU A 14 14.91 2.85 11.65
N GLU A 15 15.51 3.18 12.79
CA GLU A 15 16.76 3.92 12.87
C GLU A 15 17.92 3.16 12.20
N LEU A 16 18.06 1.86 12.45
CA LEU A 16 19.08 1.05 11.79
C LEU A 16 18.87 0.98 10.27
N LEU A 17 17.63 0.89 9.82
CA LEU A 17 17.30 0.83 8.40
C LEU A 17 17.45 2.18 7.69
N SER A 18 17.36 3.29 8.42
CA SER A 18 17.44 4.63 7.84
C SER A 18 18.80 4.98 7.21
N GLN A 19 19.86 4.24 7.56
CA GLN A 19 21.17 4.38 6.91
C GLN A 19 21.20 3.89 5.45
N TYR A 20 20.16 3.19 5.01
CA TYR A 20 20.00 2.76 3.63
C TYR A 20 19.02 3.69 2.90
N ALA A 21 19.14 3.79 1.59
CA ALA A 21 18.25 4.62 0.75
C ALA A 21 16.88 3.95 0.54
N ILE A 22 16.17 3.69 1.64
CA ILE A 22 14.83 3.07 1.64
C ILE A 22 13.79 4.17 1.47
N HIS A 23 12.85 3.97 0.54
CA HIS A 23 11.77 4.91 0.28
C HIS A 23 10.78 5.01 1.45
N SER A 24 10.34 3.88 1.97
CA SER A 24 9.36 3.78 3.07
C SER A 24 9.39 2.39 3.68
N ILE A 25 8.85 2.27 4.90
CA ILE A 25 8.63 0.98 5.57
C ILE A 25 7.12 0.72 5.62
N GLU A 26 6.73 -0.47 5.19
CA GLU A 26 5.37 -0.96 5.24
C GLU A 26 5.07 -1.56 6.61
N GLN A 27 3.98 -1.14 7.24
CA GLN A 27 3.36 -1.70 8.45
C GLN A 27 4.38 -2.18 9.51
N PRO A 28 5.18 -1.29 10.12
CA PRO A 28 6.30 -1.68 11.00
C PRO A 28 5.89 -2.39 12.29
N ILE A 29 4.63 -2.25 12.70
CA ILE A 29 4.04 -2.95 13.84
C ILE A 29 2.70 -3.57 13.45
N LYS A 30 2.24 -4.53 14.25
CA LYS A 30 0.95 -5.20 14.03
C LYS A 30 -0.20 -4.21 14.03
N ALA A 31 -1.13 -4.36 13.08
CA ALA A 31 -2.35 -3.57 12.97
C ALA A 31 -3.20 -3.55 14.26
N GLY A 32 -3.98 -2.47 14.44
CA GLY A 32 -4.82 -2.25 15.60
C GLY A 32 -4.13 -1.51 16.76
N GLN A 33 -2.91 -1.02 16.56
CA GLN A 33 -2.12 -0.29 17.55
C GLN A 33 -1.94 1.18 17.17
N TRP A 34 -3.03 1.88 16.89
CA TRP A 34 -3.02 3.23 16.30
C TRP A 34 -2.17 4.24 17.08
N ALA A 35 -2.20 4.20 18.42
CA ALA A 35 -1.40 5.12 19.23
C ALA A 35 0.12 4.92 18.98
N TYR A 36 0.60 3.68 19.02
CA TYR A 36 2.00 3.37 18.73
C TYR A 36 2.37 3.64 17.26
N MET A 37 1.46 3.35 16.33
CA MET A 37 1.68 3.64 14.92
C MET A 37 1.76 5.16 14.67
N ALA A 38 0.92 5.96 15.33
CA ALA A 38 0.97 7.42 15.25
C ALA A 38 2.28 7.98 15.82
N ASP A 39 2.75 7.43 16.95
CA ASP A 39 4.04 7.79 17.52
C ASP A 39 5.20 7.42 16.58
N LEU A 40 5.17 6.23 15.97
CA LEU A 40 6.15 5.84 14.96
C LEU A 40 6.10 6.74 13.72
N CYS A 41 4.93 7.09 13.23
CA CYS A 41 4.80 8.02 12.09
C CYS A 41 5.40 9.42 12.38
N ARG A 42 5.37 9.83 13.64
CA ARG A 42 5.95 11.12 14.08
C ARG A 42 7.46 11.06 14.29
N GLU A 43 7.99 9.96 14.83
CA GLU A 43 9.36 9.86 15.32
C GLU A 43 10.30 9.10 14.39
N SER A 44 9.76 8.25 13.51
CA SER A 44 10.58 7.45 12.59
C SER A 44 11.38 8.31 11.60
N PRO A 45 12.66 8.05 11.41
CA PRO A 45 13.45 8.68 10.35
C PRO A 45 13.07 8.21 8.94
N LEU A 46 12.33 7.10 8.82
CA LEU A 46 11.84 6.57 7.56
C LEU A 46 10.34 6.81 7.41
N PRO A 47 9.85 7.18 6.22
CA PRO A 47 8.44 7.27 5.95
C PRO A 47 7.72 5.94 6.18
N ILE A 48 6.55 5.98 6.82
CA ILE A 48 5.73 4.80 7.07
C ILE A 48 4.57 4.75 6.08
N ALA A 49 4.32 3.54 5.56
CA ALA A 49 3.17 3.19 4.73
C ALA A 49 2.26 2.21 5.49
N LEU A 50 0.97 2.49 5.59
CA LEU A 50 -0.01 1.57 6.17
C LEU A 50 -0.49 0.57 5.11
N ASP A 51 -0.65 -0.68 5.50
CA ASP A 51 -1.23 -1.77 4.70
C ASP A 51 -2.30 -2.52 5.51
N GLU A 52 -1.90 -3.46 6.37
CA GLU A 52 -2.83 -4.28 7.14
C GLU A 52 -3.74 -3.48 8.07
N GLU A 53 -3.35 -2.28 8.44
CA GLU A 53 -4.16 -1.36 9.24
C GLU A 53 -5.49 -1.00 8.55
N LEU A 54 -5.51 -0.99 7.22
CA LEU A 54 -6.65 -0.58 6.41
C LEU A 54 -7.69 -1.70 6.23
N ILE A 55 -7.32 -2.95 6.51
CA ILE A 55 -8.18 -4.12 6.27
C ILE A 55 -9.42 -4.06 7.17
N GLY A 56 -10.60 -4.17 6.54
CA GLY A 56 -11.88 -4.17 7.24
C GLY A 56 -12.43 -2.80 7.59
N VAL A 57 -11.71 -1.71 7.32
CA VAL A 57 -12.19 -0.34 7.51
C VAL A 57 -12.91 0.11 6.25
N ASN A 58 -14.23 -0.04 6.24
CA ASN A 58 -15.07 0.27 5.07
C ASN A 58 -15.85 1.59 5.22
N ASP A 59 -16.08 2.04 6.45
CA ASP A 59 -16.80 3.29 6.72
C ASP A 59 -15.95 4.52 6.39
N PRO A 60 -16.44 5.46 5.55
CA PRO A 60 -15.67 6.64 5.15
C PRO A 60 -15.24 7.56 6.31
N GLU A 61 -16.08 7.72 7.33
CA GLU A 61 -15.75 8.53 8.50
C GLU A 61 -14.62 7.88 9.30
N MET A 62 -14.64 6.54 9.41
CA MET A 62 -13.59 5.77 10.05
C MET A 62 -12.27 5.83 9.27
N LYS A 63 -12.32 5.79 7.93
CA LYS A 63 -11.12 5.98 7.09
C LYS A 63 -10.47 7.33 7.36
N HIS A 64 -11.28 8.39 7.34
CA HIS A 64 -10.82 9.74 7.64
C HIS A 64 -10.25 9.84 9.07
N HIS A 65 -10.97 9.30 10.05
CA HIS A 65 -10.53 9.31 11.45
C HIS A 65 -9.20 8.59 11.64
N MET A 66 -9.04 7.40 11.09
CA MET A 66 -7.81 6.62 11.16
C MET A 66 -6.61 7.39 10.59
N LEU A 67 -6.73 7.93 9.38
CA LEU A 67 -5.64 8.67 8.76
C LEU A 67 -5.31 9.95 9.54
N ASN A 68 -6.31 10.61 10.11
CA ASN A 68 -6.10 11.80 10.93
C ASN A 68 -5.40 11.50 12.26
N VAL A 69 -5.65 10.33 12.85
CA VAL A 69 -4.99 9.89 14.10
C VAL A 69 -3.55 9.44 13.82
N ILE A 70 -3.35 8.56 12.85
CA ILE A 70 -2.05 7.91 12.60
C ILE A 70 -1.10 8.84 11.83
N LYS A 71 -1.61 9.59 10.86
CA LYS A 71 -0.85 10.51 10.00
C LYS A 71 0.33 9.83 9.29
N PRO A 72 0.10 8.72 8.57
CA PRO A 72 1.16 8.05 7.84
C PRO A 72 1.64 8.91 6.67
N ARG A 73 2.82 8.60 6.12
CA ARG A 73 3.27 9.25 4.89
C ARG A 73 2.60 8.65 3.66
N TYR A 74 2.28 7.36 3.71
CA TYR A 74 1.69 6.61 2.61
C TYR A 74 0.66 5.59 3.07
N ILE A 75 -0.20 5.18 2.14
CA ILE A 75 -1.08 4.00 2.28
C ILE A 75 -0.90 3.08 1.08
N ILE A 76 -0.99 1.78 1.32
CA ILE A 76 -0.90 0.72 0.31
C ILE A 76 -2.28 0.12 0.13
N LEU A 77 -2.74 0.03 -1.10
CA LEU A 77 -4.10 -0.38 -1.39
C LEU A 77 -4.15 -1.67 -2.19
N LYS A 78 -4.84 -2.66 -1.63
CA LYS A 78 -5.12 -3.97 -2.24
C LYS A 78 -6.62 -4.09 -2.45
N PRO A 79 -7.15 -3.91 -3.67
CA PRO A 79 -8.59 -3.91 -3.90
C PRO A 79 -9.31 -5.12 -3.31
N SER A 80 -8.70 -6.30 -3.34
CA SER A 80 -9.27 -7.52 -2.75
C SER A 80 -9.44 -7.47 -1.23
N LEU A 81 -8.78 -6.55 -0.52
CA LEU A 81 -8.76 -6.47 0.95
C LEU A 81 -9.36 -5.17 1.49
N HIS A 82 -9.41 -4.11 0.68
CA HIS A 82 -9.73 -2.76 1.13
C HIS A 82 -11.08 -2.23 0.56
N GLY A 83 -12.08 -3.12 0.46
CA GLY A 83 -13.42 -2.74 0.03
C GLY A 83 -13.63 -2.68 -1.48
N GLY A 84 -12.86 -3.44 -2.25
CA GLY A 84 -12.91 -3.45 -3.71
C GLY A 84 -12.30 -2.19 -4.31
N MET A 85 -12.55 -1.99 -5.61
CA MET A 85 -12.09 -0.79 -6.31
C MET A 85 -12.74 0.48 -5.76
N GLN A 86 -14.02 0.41 -5.39
CA GLN A 86 -14.74 1.53 -4.80
C GLN A 86 -14.13 1.94 -3.45
N GLY A 87 -13.91 0.97 -2.55
CA GLY A 87 -13.28 1.23 -1.26
C GLY A 87 -11.87 1.82 -1.39
N CYS A 88 -11.10 1.35 -2.39
CA CYS A 88 -9.79 1.93 -2.69
C CYS A 88 -9.90 3.37 -3.23
N ARG A 89 -10.90 3.71 -4.05
CA ARG A 89 -11.13 5.11 -4.48
C ARG A 89 -11.36 6.03 -3.28
N GLU A 90 -12.23 5.62 -2.38
CA GLU A 90 -12.52 6.38 -1.17
C GLU A 90 -11.26 6.59 -0.33
N TRP A 91 -10.43 5.56 -0.15
CA TRP A 91 -9.14 5.66 0.51
C TRP A 91 -8.19 6.66 -0.17
N ILE A 92 -8.11 6.61 -1.52
CA ILE A 92 -7.24 7.50 -2.30
C ILE A 92 -7.70 8.96 -2.19
N GLU A 93 -9.01 9.20 -2.26
CA GLU A 93 -9.59 10.53 -2.12
C GLU A 93 -9.31 11.10 -0.73
N THR A 94 -9.62 10.33 0.32
CA THR A 94 -9.36 10.73 1.71
C THR A 94 -7.86 10.98 1.96
N ALA A 95 -6.98 10.11 1.48
CA ALA A 95 -5.54 10.28 1.62
C ALA A 95 -5.04 11.53 0.88
N ARG A 96 -5.54 11.78 -0.33
CA ARG A 96 -5.17 12.95 -1.14
C ARG A 96 -5.55 14.26 -0.46
N GLU A 97 -6.74 14.33 0.14
CA GLU A 97 -7.18 15.51 0.91
C GLU A 97 -6.26 15.82 2.09
N MET A 98 -5.64 14.81 2.67
CA MET A 98 -4.70 14.92 3.78
C MET A 98 -3.22 15.04 3.36
N GLY A 99 -2.92 15.02 2.06
CA GLY A 99 -1.55 15.05 1.55
C GLY A 99 -0.77 13.75 1.79
N ILE A 100 -1.49 12.64 1.97
CA ILE A 100 -0.93 11.28 2.15
C ILE A 100 -0.81 10.63 0.77
N GLY A 101 0.37 10.09 0.45
CA GLY A 101 0.59 9.37 -0.80
C GLY A 101 -0.06 7.99 -0.79
N SER A 102 -0.33 7.44 -1.98
CA SER A 102 -0.89 6.10 -2.11
C SER A 102 -0.35 5.37 -3.33
N TRP A 103 -0.31 4.05 -3.27
CA TRP A 103 -0.13 3.21 -4.45
C TRP A 103 -0.98 1.95 -4.35
N ILE A 104 -1.23 1.35 -5.50
CA ILE A 104 -2.02 0.12 -5.62
C ILE A 104 -1.07 -1.06 -5.77
N THR A 105 -1.38 -2.13 -5.08
CA THR A 105 -0.71 -3.42 -5.20
C THR A 105 -1.74 -4.53 -5.29
N SER A 106 -1.33 -5.67 -5.82
CA SER A 106 -2.10 -6.90 -5.72
C SER A 106 -1.89 -7.56 -4.34
N ALA A 107 -2.87 -8.34 -3.89
CA ALA A 107 -2.65 -9.28 -2.79
C ALA A 107 -1.96 -10.54 -3.36
N LEU A 108 -2.71 -11.54 -3.79
CA LEU A 108 -2.17 -12.74 -4.47
C LEU A 108 -3.14 -13.17 -5.57
N GLU A 109 -3.70 -12.23 -6.29
CA GLU A 109 -4.61 -12.51 -7.38
C GLU A 109 -3.90 -13.20 -8.55
N SER A 110 -4.64 -14.07 -9.25
CA SER A 110 -4.23 -14.57 -10.55
C SER A 110 -4.15 -13.41 -11.56
N ASN A 111 -3.63 -13.67 -12.74
CA ASN A 111 -3.53 -12.65 -13.79
C ASN A 111 -4.89 -12.07 -14.23
N ILE A 112 -6.02 -12.75 -13.96
CA ILE A 112 -7.37 -12.20 -14.21
C ILE A 112 -7.64 -11.02 -13.25
N GLY A 113 -7.44 -11.24 -11.96
CA GLY A 113 -7.59 -10.18 -10.96
C GLY A 113 -6.54 -9.08 -11.13
N LEU A 114 -5.30 -9.47 -11.43
CA LEU A 114 -4.21 -8.52 -11.70
C LEU A 114 -4.54 -7.59 -12.88
N ASN A 115 -5.14 -8.12 -13.96
CA ASN A 115 -5.57 -7.30 -15.09
C ASN A 115 -6.61 -6.25 -14.68
N ALA A 116 -7.58 -6.62 -13.86
CA ALA A 116 -8.57 -5.68 -13.35
C ALA A 116 -7.93 -4.60 -12.46
N ILE A 117 -7.00 -4.98 -11.59
CA ILE A 117 -6.25 -4.06 -10.72
C ILE A 117 -5.36 -3.12 -11.56
N ALA A 118 -4.70 -3.62 -12.59
CA ALA A 118 -3.88 -2.81 -13.48
C ALA A 118 -4.70 -1.74 -14.22
N GLN A 119 -5.89 -2.10 -14.72
CA GLN A 119 -6.81 -1.14 -15.33
C GLN A 119 -7.27 -0.08 -14.31
N PHE A 120 -7.62 -0.50 -13.12
CA PHE A 120 -8.00 0.40 -12.04
C PHE A 120 -6.86 1.36 -11.65
N ALA A 121 -5.63 0.88 -11.53
CA ALA A 121 -4.47 1.72 -11.24
C ALA A 121 -4.25 2.76 -12.35
N SER A 122 -4.36 2.35 -13.62
CA SER A 122 -4.25 3.26 -14.77
C SER A 122 -5.37 4.31 -14.78
N GLU A 123 -6.60 3.93 -14.45
CA GLU A 123 -7.73 4.86 -14.37
C GLU A 123 -7.54 5.91 -13.27
N VAL A 124 -7.06 5.49 -12.09
CA VAL A 124 -6.95 6.37 -10.92
C VAL A 124 -5.77 7.33 -11.01
N TYR A 125 -4.62 6.84 -11.49
CA TYR A 125 -3.38 7.64 -11.53
C TYR A 125 -3.08 8.21 -12.92
N GLY A 126 -3.78 7.75 -13.96
CA GLY A 126 -3.58 8.20 -15.35
C GLY A 126 -2.20 7.90 -15.89
N ASP A 127 -1.76 8.72 -16.83
CA ASP A 127 -0.44 8.57 -17.48
C ASP A 127 0.72 9.07 -16.60
N ASP A 128 0.43 9.76 -15.50
CA ASP A 128 1.43 10.33 -14.57
C ASP A 128 1.62 9.43 -13.33
N ILE A 129 1.74 8.13 -13.54
CA ILE A 129 2.07 7.18 -12.47
C ILE A 129 3.53 7.40 -12.06
N ARG A 130 3.74 8.20 -11.00
CA ARG A 130 5.08 8.51 -10.47
C ARG A 130 5.60 7.47 -9.50
N MET A 131 4.68 6.80 -8.80
CA MET A 131 5.01 5.76 -7.83
C MET A 131 4.95 4.39 -8.50
N PRO A 132 5.94 3.51 -8.28
CA PRO A 132 5.82 2.11 -8.66
C PRO A 132 4.58 1.47 -8.04
N GLN A 133 3.87 0.68 -8.83
CA GLN A 133 2.70 -0.07 -8.38
C GLN A 133 3.08 -1.54 -8.17
N GLY A 134 2.54 -2.18 -7.13
CA GLY A 134 2.89 -3.56 -6.77
C GLY A 134 2.11 -4.60 -7.59
N LEU A 135 2.29 -4.66 -8.91
CA LEU A 135 1.49 -5.46 -9.85
C LEU A 135 2.23 -6.67 -10.43
N GLY A 136 3.24 -7.19 -9.73
CA GLY A 136 4.07 -8.29 -10.22
C GLY A 136 3.62 -9.70 -9.86
N THR A 137 2.57 -9.89 -9.06
CA THR A 137 2.19 -11.19 -8.48
C THR A 137 1.67 -12.20 -9.50
N GLY A 138 1.24 -11.79 -10.70
CA GLY A 138 0.83 -12.70 -11.76
C GLY A 138 1.93 -13.70 -12.18
N GLN A 139 3.18 -13.41 -11.93
CA GLN A 139 4.31 -14.33 -12.19
C GLN A 139 4.38 -15.51 -11.22
N LEU A 140 3.64 -15.48 -10.11
CA LEU A 140 3.63 -16.55 -9.10
C LEU A 140 2.83 -17.78 -9.53
N PHE A 141 2.02 -17.68 -10.58
CA PHE A 141 1.13 -18.74 -11.05
C PHE A 141 1.60 -19.29 -12.38
N THR A 142 1.51 -20.62 -12.54
CA THR A 142 1.92 -21.34 -13.76
C THR A 142 0.78 -21.62 -14.74
N ASP A 143 -0.46 -21.46 -14.28
CA ASP A 143 -1.71 -21.74 -14.98
C ASP A 143 -2.53 -20.47 -15.30
N ASN A 144 -1.83 -19.39 -15.55
CA ASN A 144 -2.44 -18.11 -15.92
C ASN A 144 -3.20 -18.18 -17.25
N VAL A 145 -4.36 -17.51 -17.29
CA VAL A 145 -5.10 -17.25 -18.52
C VAL A 145 -4.42 -16.08 -19.27
N ASP A 146 -4.34 -16.13 -20.58
CA ASP A 146 -3.85 -14.99 -21.36
C ASP A 146 -4.81 -13.81 -21.26
N MET A 147 -4.39 -12.76 -20.61
CA MET A 147 -5.15 -11.52 -20.39
C MET A 147 -4.56 -10.32 -21.15
N GLY A 148 -3.62 -10.56 -22.06
CA GLY A 148 -2.94 -9.48 -22.77
C GLY A 148 -2.11 -8.58 -21.87
N LEU A 149 -1.58 -9.11 -20.76
CA LEU A 149 -0.63 -8.44 -19.89
C LEU A 149 0.69 -9.17 -19.88
N GLU A 150 1.78 -8.45 -20.02
CA GLU A 150 3.13 -8.98 -20.00
C GLU A 150 4.04 -8.12 -19.13
N ILE A 151 4.85 -8.76 -18.28
CA ILE A 151 5.91 -8.08 -17.54
C ILE A 151 7.19 -8.10 -18.36
N ARG A 152 7.71 -6.92 -18.66
CA ARG A 152 8.98 -6.71 -19.35
C ARG A 152 9.88 -5.83 -18.49
N GLY A 153 10.90 -6.42 -17.89
CA GLY A 153 11.77 -5.76 -16.92
C GLY A 153 10.99 -5.40 -15.66
N ASP A 154 10.94 -4.13 -15.35
CA ASP A 154 10.25 -3.54 -14.19
C ASP A 154 8.83 -3.00 -14.51
N ARG A 155 8.31 -3.27 -15.70
CA ARG A 155 7.04 -2.72 -16.18
C ARG A 155 6.05 -3.78 -16.59
N LEU A 156 4.78 -3.51 -16.26
CA LEU A 156 3.63 -4.26 -16.75
C LEU A 156 3.11 -3.58 -18.02
N TRP A 157 3.06 -4.33 -19.12
CA TRP A 157 2.61 -3.86 -20.42
C TRP A 157 1.28 -4.50 -20.81
N ARG A 158 0.43 -3.70 -21.45
CA ARG A 158 -0.69 -4.27 -22.20
C ARG A 158 -0.22 -4.68 -23.58
N VAL A 159 -0.42 -5.93 -23.93
CA VAL A 159 -0.15 -6.48 -25.24
C VAL A 159 -1.48 -6.61 -25.97
N ASN A 160 -1.62 -5.95 -27.12
CA ASN A 160 -2.78 -6.19 -27.98
C ASN A 160 -2.51 -7.47 -28.75
N ASN A 161 -3.31 -8.50 -28.53
CA ASN A 161 -3.34 -9.66 -29.40
C ASN A 161 -4.01 -9.19 -30.71
N GLU A 162 -3.23 -9.07 -31.80
CA GLU A 162 -3.74 -8.84 -33.15
C GLU A 162 -4.57 -10.03 -33.64
#